data_c37c3aa69bfb82f671690570548c330a
#
_entry.id   c37c3aa69bfb82f671690570548c330a
#
_cell.length_a   1.000
_cell.length_b   1.000
_cell.length_c   1.000
_cell.angle_alpha   90.00
_cell.angle_beta   90.00
_cell.angle_gamma   90.00
#
_symmetry.space_group_name_H-M   'P 1'
#
loop_
_entity.id
_entity.type
_entity.pdbx_description
1 polymer ?
#
loop_
_entity_poly.entity_id
_entity_poly.type
_entity_poly.pdbx_seq_one_letter_code
_entity_poly.pdbx_strand_id
1 'polypeptide(L)'
;WGNRSDLWNWWDPNKPGYDPGNRYNVDWTNWSPEDALKIAWRNWGRQFRVLPPPNLMSPAYRKAVNETFDIFLPSIMKWYQDLPEDEKYLLIGIVLGGETAIGYNAYYYPNGNELLDKPEAEDPPFHFIRADSLSRGLVQLGYASVKTAGIRTSGDITEDDLVEVCRRHLEGPVSQS
;
A
#
# COMPACT_ATOMS: atom_id res chain seq x y z
N TRP A 1 0.86 -7.49 -4.36
CA TRP A 1 1.62 -7.06 -3.18
C TRP A 1 1.92 -8.25 -2.27
N GLY A 2 0.96 -9.06 -1.90
CA GLY A 2 1.15 -10.18 -0.97
C GLY A 2 2.26 -11.15 -1.37
N ASN A 3 2.34 -11.49 -2.64
CA ASN A 3 3.34 -12.42 -3.17
C ASN A 3 4.69 -11.76 -3.52
N ARG A 4 4.86 -10.48 -3.24
CA ARG A 4 6.05 -9.68 -3.55
C ARG A 4 6.78 -9.31 -2.26
N SER A 5 7.14 -10.33 -1.46
CA SER A 5 7.93 -10.14 -0.23
C SER A 5 9.27 -9.44 -0.50
N ASP A 6 9.79 -9.57 -1.70
CA ASP A 6 10.96 -8.85 -2.21
C ASP A 6 10.79 -7.31 -2.24
N LEU A 7 9.56 -6.81 -2.08
CA LEU A 7 9.27 -5.38 -2.03
C LEU A 7 8.95 -4.86 -0.62
N TRP A 8 8.61 -5.73 0.33
CA TRP A 8 8.17 -5.26 1.65
C TRP A 8 8.85 -5.94 2.84
N ASN A 9 9.53 -7.09 2.66
CA ASN A 9 10.20 -7.74 3.76
C ASN A 9 11.53 -7.06 4.08
N TRP A 10 11.49 -6.08 4.97
CA TRP A 10 12.68 -5.35 5.41
C TRP A 10 13.16 -5.75 6.82
N TRP A 11 12.38 -6.58 7.55
CA TRP A 11 12.63 -6.87 8.97
C TRP A 11 12.95 -8.33 9.30
N ASP A 12 12.55 -9.30 8.48
CA ASP A 12 12.74 -10.71 8.79
C ASP A 12 13.74 -11.38 7.83
N PRO A 13 15.00 -11.57 8.29
CA PRO A 13 16.04 -12.18 7.47
C PRO A 13 15.82 -13.69 7.20
N ASN A 14 14.87 -14.32 7.91
CA ASN A 14 14.57 -15.73 7.74
C ASN A 14 13.50 -15.98 6.68
N LYS A 15 12.86 -14.93 6.19
CA LYS A 15 11.82 -15.02 5.16
C LYS A 15 12.34 -14.63 3.78
N PRO A 16 11.75 -15.22 2.72
CA PRO A 16 12.08 -14.85 1.35
C PRO A 16 11.94 -13.35 1.09
N GLY A 17 12.79 -12.83 0.21
CA GLY A 17 12.72 -11.45 -0.22
C GLY A 17 13.24 -10.43 0.81
N TYR A 18 13.93 -10.88 1.87
CA TYR A 18 14.52 -9.97 2.84
C TYR A 18 15.55 -9.05 2.22
N ASP A 19 15.30 -7.77 2.36
CA ASP A 19 16.25 -6.69 2.08
C ASP A 19 15.93 -5.52 3.03
N PRO A 20 16.88 -5.08 3.87
CA PRO A 20 16.68 -3.89 4.72
C PRO A 20 16.27 -2.64 3.93
N GLY A 21 16.62 -2.55 2.64
CA GLY A 21 16.23 -1.48 1.74
C GLY A 21 14.73 -1.44 1.43
N ASN A 22 14.01 -2.55 1.61
CA ASN A 22 12.56 -2.60 1.42
C ASN A 22 11.79 -1.67 2.36
N ARG A 23 12.40 -1.15 3.43
CA ARG A 23 11.81 -0.09 4.27
C ARG A 23 11.44 1.17 3.48
N TYR A 24 12.08 1.42 2.35
CA TYR A 24 11.76 2.54 1.47
C TYR A 24 10.59 2.25 0.51
N ASN A 25 10.20 1.01 0.39
CA ASN A 25 9.07 0.58 -0.45
C ASN A 25 7.75 0.49 0.32
N VAL A 26 7.80 0.55 1.66
CA VAL A 26 6.63 0.54 2.54
C VAL A 26 6.38 1.94 3.10
N ASP A 27 5.19 2.15 3.61
CA ASP A 27 4.86 3.44 4.21
C ASP A 27 5.41 3.58 5.64
N TRP A 28 5.49 4.82 6.10
CA TRP A 28 6.03 5.21 7.38
C TRP A 28 4.99 5.92 8.22
N THR A 29 5.20 5.91 9.53
CA THR A 29 4.36 6.63 10.50
C THR A 29 4.92 7.99 10.88
N ASN A 30 6.09 8.35 10.33
CA ASN A 30 6.76 9.63 10.49
C ASN A 30 7.79 9.81 9.35
N TRP A 31 8.64 10.83 9.39
CA TRP A 31 9.54 11.26 8.32
C TRP A 31 10.83 10.44 8.15
N SER A 32 11.00 9.38 8.93
CA SER A 32 12.19 8.55 8.92
C SER A 32 11.91 7.13 8.41
N PRO A 33 12.86 6.50 7.66
CA PRO A 33 12.78 5.07 7.35
C PRO A 33 12.82 4.17 8.59
N GLU A 34 13.23 4.68 9.74
CA GLU A 34 13.15 3.97 11.02
C GLU A 34 11.70 3.80 11.50
N ASP A 35 10.79 4.65 11.00
CA ASP A 35 9.36 4.59 11.26
C ASP A 35 8.61 3.71 10.24
N ALA A 36 9.34 2.90 9.46
CA ALA A 36 8.75 2.01 8.46
C ALA A 36 7.87 0.95 9.11
N LEU A 37 6.71 0.73 8.53
CA LEU A 37 5.75 -0.24 9.03
C LEU A 37 6.18 -1.67 8.68
N LYS A 38 6.03 -2.58 9.65
CA LYS A 38 6.10 -4.03 9.45
C LYS A 38 4.75 -4.63 9.12
N ILE A 39 3.72 -4.08 9.72
CA ILE A 39 2.32 -4.50 9.54
C ILE A 39 1.41 -3.28 9.56
N ALA A 40 0.22 -3.42 9.04
CA ALA A 40 -0.86 -2.46 9.23
C ALA A 40 -2.15 -3.17 9.63
N TRP A 41 -3.15 -2.38 9.97
CA TRP A 41 -4.47 -2.84 10.34
C TRP A 41 -5.52 -2.20 9.44
N ARG A 42 -6.54 -2.96 9.09
CA ARG A 42 -7.71 -2.49 8.34
C ARG A 42 -8.97 -2.86 9.08
N ASN A 43 -9.95 -1.98 9.04
CA ASN A 43 -11.26 -2.22 9.61
C ASN A 43 -12.29 -2.41 8.48
N TRP A 44 -12.57 -3.68 8.17
CA TRP A 44 -13.65 -4.08 7.26
C TRP A 44 -14.77 -4.77 8.04
N GLY A 45 -15.40 -4.02 8.98
CA GLY A 45 -16.35 -4.58 9.95
C GLY A 45 -15.70 -5.38 11.06
N ARG A 46 -14.43 -5.74 10.90
CA ARG A 46 -13.55 -6.35 11.89
C ARG A 46 -12.15 -5.81 11.64
N GLN A 47 -11.31 -5.89 12.65
CA GLN A 47 -9.93 -5.47 12.50
C GLN A 47 -9.10 -6.62 11.94
N PHE A 48 -8.53 -6.41 10.75
CA PHE A 48 -7.62 -7.34 10.11
C PHE A 48 -6.20 -6.80 10.15
N ARG A 49 -5.28 -7.69 10.46
CA ARG A 49 -3.88 -7.46 10.20
C ARG A 49 -3.62 -7.61 8.72
N VAL A 50 -2.87 -6.68 8.15
CA VAL A 50 -2.49 -6.69 6.75
C VAL A 50 -1.00 -6.41 6.60
N LEU A 51 -0.45 -6.71 5.43
CA LEU A 51 0.89 -6.32 5.06
C LEU A 51 1.06 -4.80 5.13
N PRO A 52 2.30 -4.32 5.30
CA PRO A 52 2.53 -2.87 5.34
C PRO A 52 1.97 -2.20 4.09
N PRO A 53 1.32 -1.05 4.21
CA PRO A 53 0.94 -0.26 3.07
C PRO A 53 2.18 0.08 2.22
N PRO A 54 2.09 0.04 0.89
CA PRO A 54 3.21 0.42 0.06
C PRO A 54 3.44 1.94 0.11
N ASN A 55 4.69 2.34 -0.02
CA ASN A 55 5.03 3.69 -0.45
C ASN A 55 4.59 3.84 -1.91
N LEU A 56 3.51 4.58 -2.15
CA LEU A 56 2.90 4.73 -3.48
C LEU A 56 3.83 5.36 -4.52
N MET A 57 4.86 6.06 -4.05
CA MET A 57 5.85 6.74 -4.90
C MET A 57 7.17 5.97 -5.00
N SER A 58 7.31 4.82 -4.32
CA SER A 58 8.49 3.97 -4.47
C SER A 58 8.67 3.54 -5.92
N PRO A 59 9.85 3.74 -6.53
CA PRO A 59 10.12 3.29 -7.90
C PRO A 59 9.93 1.78 -8.07
N ALA A 60 10.34 0.98 -7.07
CA ALA A 60 10.22 -0.47 -7.12
C ALA A 60 8.75 -0.91 -7.07
N TYR A 61 7.94 -0.31 -6.19
CA TYR A 61 6.51 -0.57 -6.12
C TYR A 61 5.80 -0.18 -7.41
N ARG A 62 6.05 1.02 -7.92
CA ARG A 62 5.44 1.52 -9.18
C ARG A 62 5.80 0.65 -10.37
N LYS A 63 7.07 0.23 -10.47
CA LYS A 63 7.49 -0.72 -11.51
C LYS A 63 6.69 -2.01 -11.44
N ALA A 64 6.54 -2.61 -10.26
CA ALA A 64 5.77 -3.84 -10.09
C ALA A 64 4.28 -3.67 -10.41
N VAL A 65 3.69 -2.51 -10.11
CA VAL A 65 2.32 -2.17 -10.50
C VAL A 65 2.20 -2.09 -12.02
N ASN A 66 3.10 -1.38 -12.70
CA ASN A 66 3.10 -1.26 -14.16
C ASN A 66 3.28 -2.63 -14.84
N GLU A 67 4.24 -3.44 -14.41
CA GLU A 67 4.44 -4.81 -14.91
C GLU A 67 3.16 -5.66 -14.75
N THR A 68 2.41 -5.45 -13.69
CA THR A 68 1.12 -6.13 -13.48
C THR A 68 0.07 -5.65 -14.48
N PHE A 69 -0.02 -4.36 -14.72
CA PHE A 69 -0.94 -3.79 -15.71
C PHE A 69 -0.58 -4.21 -17.14
N ASP A 70 0.70 -4.31 -17.48
CA ASP A 70 1.16 -4.79 -18.79
C ASP A 70 0.69 -6.22 -19.08
N ILE A 71 0.43 -7.02 -18.04
CA ILE A 71 -0.13 -8.37 -18.18
C ILE A 71 -1.66 -8.34 -18.33
N PHE A 72 -2.35 -7.55 -17.52
CA PHE A 72 -3.82 -7.57 -17.45
C PHE A 72 -4.50 -6.73 -18.52
N LEU A 73 -4.00 -5.53 -18.77
CA LEU A 73 -4.67 -4.59 -19.67
C LEU A 73 -4.81 -5.11 -21.11
N PRO A 74 -3.80 -5.76 -21.73
CA PRO A 74 -3.96 -6.31 -23.05
C PRO A 74 -5.10 -7.32 -23.17
N SER A 75 -5.30 -8.16 -22.14
CA SER A 75 -6.38 -9.14 -22.13
C SER A 75 -7.76 -8.48 -22.05
N ILE A 76 -7.88 -7.43 -21.22
CA ILE A 76 -9.13 -6.66 -21.11
C ILE A 76 -9.40 -5.89 -22.40
N MET A 77 -8.37 -5.27 -22.97
CA MET A 77 -8.50 -4.56 -24.24
C MET A 77 -8.90 -5.46 -25.39
N LYS A 78 -8.27 -6.66 -25.46
CA LYS A 78 -8.65 -7.65 -26.47
C LYS A 78 -10.11 -8.07 -26.30
N TRP A 79 -10.53 -8.40 -25.08
CA TRP A 79 -11.93 -8.74 -24.81
C TRP A 79 -12.88 -7.62 -25.28
N TYR A 80 -12.58 -6.36 -24.95
CA TYR A 80 -13.39 -5.22 -25.35
C TYR A 80 -13.43 -5.03 -26.87
N GLN A 81 -12.30 -5.24 -27.56
CA GLN A 81 -12.23 -5.15 -29.01
C GLN A 81 -13.04 -6.24 -29.72
N ASP A 82 -13.10 -7.45 -29.12
CA ASP A 82 -13.85 -8.58 -29.63
C ASP A 82 -15.38 -8.48 -29.41
N LEU A 83 -15.83 -7.52 -28.56
CA LEU A 83 -17.26 -7.29 -28.33
C LEU A 83 -17.94 -6.72 -29.61
N PRO A 84 -19.19 -7.16 -29.91
CA PRO A 84 -20.05 -6.48 -30.87
C PRO A 84 -20.18 -4.99 -30.54
N GLU A 85 -20.34 -4.15 -31.56
CA GLU A 85 -20.38 -2.69 -31.36
C GLU A 85 -21.55 -2.27 -30.44
N ASP A 86 -22.67 -2.96 -30.52
CA ASP A 86 -23.86 -2.76 -29.71
C ASP A 86 -23.73 -3.29 -28.28
N GLU A 87 -22.65 -4.00 -27.95
CA GLU A 87 -22.33 -4.48 -26.60
C GLU A 87 -21.19 -3.72 -25.92
N LYS A 88 -20.47 -2.87 -26.64
CA LYS A 88 -19.32 -2.12 -26.07
C LYS A 88 -19.67 -1.22 -24.90
N TYR A 89 -20.93 -0.82 -24.76
CA TYR A 89 -21.40 -0.06 -23.61
C TYR A 89 -21.33 -0.82 -22.27
N LEU A 90 -21.14 -2.15 -22.32
CA LEU A 90 -20.99 -2.97 -21.11
C LEU A 90 -19.72 -2.65 -20.34
N LEU A 91 -18.69 -2.13 -21.01
CA LEU A 91 -17.48 -1.63 -20.34
C LEU A 91 -17.58 -0.12 -20.15
N ILE A 92 -17.94 0.31 -18.95
CA ILE A 92 -18.06 1.72 -18.59
C ILE A 92 -16.68 2.32 -18.30
N GLY A 93 -15.74 1.51 -17.76
CA GLY A 93 -14.40 1.94 -17.42
C GLY A 93 -13.65 0.91 -16.61
N ILE A 94 -12.39 1.22 -16.32
CA ILE A 94 -11.50 0.41 -15.49
C ILE A 94 -11.03 1.26 -14.33
N VAL A 95 -11.26 0.80 -13.10
CA VAL A 95 -10.76 1.46 -11.89
C VAL A 95 -9.35 0.94 -11.60
N LEU A 96 -8.36 1.76 -11.84
CA LEU A 96 -6.96 1.47 -11.52
C LEU A 96 -6.69 1.80 -10.05
N GLY A 97 -5.94 0.95 -9.37
CA GLY A 97 -5.53 1.17 -7.99
C GLY A 97 -6.47 0.63 -6.90
N GLY A 98 -7.69 0.25 -7.23
CA GLY A 98 -8.62 -0.40 -6.30
C GLY A 98 -8.77 0.35 -4.97
N GLU A 99 -8.56 -0.32 -3.86
CA GLU A 99 -8.61 0.25 -2.50
C GLU A 99 -7.26 0.79 -2.01
N THR A 100 -6.35 1.16 -2.91
CA THR A 100 -5.08 1.77 -2.53
C THR A 100 -5.34 3.08 -1.82
N ALA A 101 -4.89 3.18 -0.58
CA ALA A 101 -5.15 4.34 0.27
C ALA A 101 -3.96 4.68 1.13
N ILE A 102 -3.81 5.98 1.38
CA ILE A 102 -2.89 6.56 2.36
C ILE A 102 -3.69 7.45 3.33
N GLY A 103 -3.04 7.98 4.34
CA GLY A 103 -3.72 8.81 5.34
C GLY A 103 -4.22 7.99 6.52
N TYR A 104 -5.38 8.34 7.05
CA TYR A 104 -5.94 7.73 8.27
C TYR A 104 -6.67 6.40 8.07
N ASN A 105 -6.58 5.80 6.92
CA ASN A 105 -7.30 4.58 6.61
C ASN A 105 -6.70 3.31 7.22
N ALA A 106 -5.56 3.41 7.88
CA ALA A 106 -4.94 2.31 8.59
C ALA A 106 -4.97 2.54 10.10
N TYR A 107 -5.23 1.49 10.85
CA TYR A 107 -5.11 1.51 12.28
C TYR A 107 -3.73 0.99 12.68
N TYR A 108 -3.16 1.62 13.67
CA TYR A 108 -1.87 1.31 14.22
C TYR A 108 -1.93 1.42 15.73
N TYR A 109 -1.07 0.70 16.44
CA TYR A 109 -0.98 0.77 17.89
C TYR A 109 0.18 1.68 18.28
N PRO A 110 -0.05 2.97 18.50
CA PRO A 110 1.02 3.96 18.67
C PRO A 110 1.89 3.71 19.90
N ASN A 111 1.34 3.05 20.93
CA ASN A 111 2.07 2.67 22.14
C ASN A 111 2.78 1.31 22.00
N GLY A 112 2.84 0.77 20.80
CA GLY A 112 3.31 -0.58 20.53
C GLY A 112 2.36 -1.66 21.02
N ASN A 113 2.35 -2.77 20.35
CA ASN A 113 1.91 -4.03 20.91
C ASN A 113 2.87 -5.11 20.44
N GLU A 114 2.88 -6.24 21.10
CA GLU A 114 3.80 -7.34 20.80
C GLU A 114 3.81 -7.76 19.33
N LEU A 115 2.68 -7.56 18.64
CA LEU A 115 2.56 -7.88 17.24
C LEU A 115 3.28 -6.92 16.31
N LEU A 116 3.51 -5.69 16.72
CA LEU A 116 4.35 -4.76 15.97
C LEU A 116 5.82 -5.13 16.08
N ASP A 117 6.25 -5.54 17.27
CA ASP A 117 7.62 -5.95 17.54
C ASP A 117 7.90 -7.38 17.06
N LYS A 118 6.90 -8.25 17.19
CA LYS A 118 6.95 -9.66 16.80
C LYS A 118 5.78 -10.02 15.89
N PRO A 119 5.73 -9.49 14.68
CA PRO A 119 4.60 -9.66 13.78
C PRO A 119 4.29 -11.12 13.42
N GLU A 120 5.21 -12.02 13.71
CA GLU A 120 5.11 -13.45 13.41
C GLU A 120 4.64 -14.30 14.58
N ALA A 121 4.66 -13.75 15.81
CA ALA A 121 4.57 -14.56 17.03
C ALA A 121 3.25 -15.30 17.20
N GLU A 122 2.17 -14.87 16.56
CA GLU A 122 0.84 -15.48 16.75
C GLU A 122 -0.03 -15.35 15.48
N ASP A 123 0.56 -15.57 14.30
CA ASP A 123 -0.20 -15.35 13.08
C ASP A 123 -0.57 -16.62 12.36
N PRO A 124 -1.75 -17.15 12.60
CA PRO A 124 -2.47 -17.76 11.50
C PRO A 124 -2.98 -16.63 10.61
N PRO A 125 -2.78 -16.74 9.28
CA PRO A 125 -3.30 -15.78 8.32
C PRO A 125 -4.80 -15.67 8.55
N PHE A 126 -5.33 -14.53 8.87
CA PHE A 126 -6.76 -14.27 9.16
C PHE A 126 -7.21 -14.29 10.61
N HIS A 127 -6.32 -14.29 11.61
CA HIS A 127 -6.78 -14.13 12.98
C HIS A 127 -7.24 -12.71 13.27
N PHE A 128 -8.49 -12.68 13.74
CA PHE A 128 -9.00 -11.56 14.49
C PHE A 128 -8.26 -11.50 15.82
N ILE A 129 -7.21 -10.74 15.87
CA ILE A 129 -6.71 -10.31 17.15
C ILE A 129 -7.81 -9.45 17.73
N ARG A 130 -8.27 -9.82 18.90
CA ARG A 130 -9.16 -8.95 19.66
C ARG A 130 -8.41 -7.64 19.81
N ALA A 131 -8.85 -6.68 19.04
CA ALA A 131 -8.27 -5.37 19.07
C ALA A 131 -8.34 -4.89 20.51
N ASP A 132 -7.21 -4.63 21.09
CA ASP A 132 -7.17 -3.82 22.29
C ASP A 132 -7.69 -2.43 21.89
N SER A 133 -8.97 -2.22 22.21
CA SER A 133 -9.66 -0.98 21.86
C SER A 133 -9.09 0.24 22.57
N LEU A 134 -8.28 0.02 23.61
CA LEU A 134 -7.69 1.08 24.42
C LEU A 134 -6.34 1.56 23.88
N SER A 135 -5.57 0.66 23.25
CA SER A 135 -4.23 1.01 22.74
C SER A 135 -4.21 1.27 21.24
N ARG A 136 -5.27 0.96 20.51
CA ARG A 136 -5.35 1.25 19.08
C ARG A 136 -5.67 2.71 18.82
N GLY A 137 -5.09 3.24 17.76
CA GLY A 137 -5.38 4.58 17.27
C GLY A 137 -5.40 4.62 15.76
N LEU A 138 -5.91 5.71 15.22
CA LEU A 138 -5.67 6.08 13.84
C LEU A 138 -4.31 6.75 13.78
N VAL A 139 -3.42 6.21 12.98
CA VAL A 139 -2.15 6.85 12.67
C VAL A 139 -2.19 7.30 11.23
N GLN A 140 -1.78 8.52 11.00
CA GLN A 140 -1.62 9.01 9.65
C GLN A 140 -0.49 8.27 8.95
N LEU A 141 -0.76 7.81 7.74
CA LEU A 141 0.20 7.25 6.81
C LEU A 141 0.35 8.17 5.61
N GLY A 142 1.39 7.97 4.86
CA GLY A 142 1.68 8.79 3.69
C GLY A 142 3.06 9.44 3.74
N TYR A 143 3.76 9.37 4.88
CA TYR A 143 5.04 10.05 5.08
C TYR A 143 6.11 9.60 4.06
N ALA A 144 6.24 8.30 3.83
CA ALA A 144 7.16 7.78 2.83
C ALA A 144 6.78 8.25 1.43
N SER A 145 5.49 8.18 1.10
CA SER A 145 4.99 8.57 -0.21
C SER A 145 5.16 10.06 -0.50
N VAL A 146 4.79 10.92 0.46
CA VAL A 146 4.94 12.38 0.36
C VAL A 146 6.40 12.79 0.24
N LYS A 147 7.27 12.18 1.05
CA LYS A 147 8.71 12.44 1.01
C LYS A 147 9.34 11.98 -0.31
N THR A 148 9.01 10.78 -0.77
CA THR A 148 9.52 10.21 -2.03
C THR A 148 9.04 11.03 -3.23
N ALA A 149 7.83 11.58 -3.18
CA ALA A 149 7.31 12.51 -4.18
C ALA A 149 8.01 13.88 -4.18
N GLY A 150 8.82 14.18 -3.16
CA GLY A 150 9.45 15.50 -3.00
C GLY A 150 8.49 16.63 -2.68
N ILE A 151 7.31 16.31 -2.11
CA ILE A 151 6.29 17.31 -1.77
C ILE A 151 6.65 17.97 -0.43
N ARG A 152 6.99 17.16 0.58
CA ARG A 152 7.30 17.60 1.93
C ARG A 152 8.28 16.65 2.61
N THR A 153 9.05 17.15 3.57
CA THR A 153 10.05 16.35 4.31
C THR A 153 9.97 16.52 5.83
N SER A 154 9.06 17.36 6.31
CA SER A 154 8.87 17.65 7.74
C SER A 154 7.53 18.33 8.00
N GLY A 155 7.13 18.42 9.26
CA GLY A 155 5.85 19.00 9.68
C GLY A 155 4.69 18.03 9.47
N ASP A 156 3.46 18.56 9.59
CA ASP A 156 2.26 17.75 9.42
C ASP A 156 1.95 17.54 7.94
N ILE A 157 1.54 16.33 7.60
CA ILE A 157 1.00 16.02 6.26
C ILE A 157 -0.40 16.63 6.15
N THR A 158 -0.64 17.34 5.07
CA THR A 158 -1.95 17.90 4.75
C THR A 158 -2.76 16.98 3.84
N GLU A 159 -4.06 17.21 3.74
CA GLU A 159 -4.92 16.50 2.78
C GLU A 159 -4.45 16.75 1.34
N ASP A 160 -4.04 17.95 1.01
CA ASP A 160 -3.53 18.31 -0.31
C ASP A 160 -2.25 17.54 -0.67
N ASP A 161 -1.35 17.30 0.29
CA ASP A 161 -0.16 16.47 0.09
C ASP A 161 -0.57 15.03 -0.30
N LEU A 162 -1.59 14.48 0.36
CA LEU A 162 -2.08 13.12 0.09
C LEU A 162 -2.80 13.02 -1.26
N VAL A 163 -3.63 14.01 -1.58
CA VAL A 163 -4.30 14.11 -2.89
C VAL A 163 -3.28 14.17 -4.01
N GLU A 164 -2.24 14.97 -3.87
CA GLU A 164 -1.18 15.09 -4.88
C GLU A 164 -0.40 13.78 -5.06
N VAL A 165 -0.11 13.05 -3.98
CA VAL A 165 0.51 11.72 -4.08
C VAL A 165 -0.40 10.76 -4.85
N CYS A 166 -1.69 10.70 -4.50
CA CYS A 166 -2.64 9.83 -5.18
C CYS A 166 -2.76 10.17 -6.67
N ARG A 167 -2.83 11.48 -7.01
CA ARG A 167 -2.85 11.94 -8.40
C ARG A 167 -1.61 11.46 -9.16
N ARG A 168 -0.40 11.68 -8.64
CA ARG A 168 0.84 11.24 -9.30
C ARG A 168 0.95 9.72 -9.38
N HIS A 169 0.43 9.01 -8.39
CA HIS A 169 0.41 7.54 -8.43
C HIS A 169 -0.46 7.03 -9.58
N LEU A 170 -1.64 7.60 -9.77
CA LEU A 170 -2.58 7.20 -10.82
C LEU A 170 -2.14 7.65 -12.21
N GLU A 171 -1.56 8.83 -12.35
CA GLU A 171 -1.08 9.35 -13.63
C GLU A 171 0.17 8.61 -14.15
N GLY A 172 0.99 8.06 -13.27
CA GLY A 172 2.20 7.37 -13.64
C GLY A 172 2.01 6.17 -14.57
N PRO A 173 0.97 5.34 -14.42
CA PRO A 173 0.65 4.26 -15.36
C PRO A 173 0.13 4.76 -16.71
N VAL A 174 -0.50 5.94 -16.75
CA VAL A 174 -1.14 6.49 -17.95
C VAL A 174 -0.14 7.24 -18.83
N SER A 175 0.90 7.83 -18.24
CA SER A 175 1.87 8.65 -18.98
C SER A 175 2.94 7.87 -19.74
N GLN A 176 2.94 6.54 -19.66
CA GLN A 176 3.87 5.65 -20.37
C GLN A 176 3.21 4.87 -21.52
N SER A 177 1.94 5.10 -21.76
CA SER A 177 1.16 4.58 -22.90
C SER A 177 0.94 5.68 -23.94
#